data_5ed44c9f64ad28e5a51e3a22b8bbb985
#
_entry.id   5ed44c9f64ad28e5a51e3a22b8bbb985
#
_cell.length_a   1.000
_cell.length_b   1.000
_cell.length_c   1.000
_cell.angle_alpha   90.00
_cell.angle_beta   90.00
_cell.angle_gamma   90.00
#
_symmetry.space_group_name_H-M   'P 1'
#
loop_
_entity.id
_entity.type
_entity.pdbx_description
1 polymer ?
#
loop_
_entity_poly.entity_id
_entity_poly.type
_entity_poly.pdbx_seq_one_letter_code
_entity_poly.pdbx_strand_id
1 'polypeptide(L)'
;MAGPEVFLPNAREVLDRKIALARSYGFTPVSPGDLTIPETETETKRERGLAISAINESLMMSADLIIANLTPFRGVSADVGTVFELGFMCARGCPAFAFSNRSENHFERVSDLYGGEIRLDTDGRYRGPDGLSLENFDMTDNLMIDGGIAVRNGTIITRKVSPERLFLDLTAFEECLNLAAQKVLKTTVGA
;
A
#
# COMPACT_ATOMS: atom_id res chain seq x y z
N MET A 1 7.55 4.63 -3.56
CA MET A 1 6.93 4.18 -2.28
C MET A 1 5.51 4.71 -2.25
N ALA A 2 4.53 3.84 -2.01
CA ALA A 2 3.09 4.19 -1.99
C ALA A 2 2.53 4.02 -0.57
N GLY A 3 1.61 4.89 -0.15
CA GLY A 3 1.00 4.77 1.17
C GLY A 3 0.27 6.03 1.64
N PRO A 4 -0.61 5.89 2.65
CA PRO A 4 -1.41 6.97 3.18
C PRO A 4 -0.62 7.97 4.05
N GLU A 5 0.68 7.77 4.24
CA GLU A 5 1.51 8.65 5.07
C GLU A 5 1.53 10.10 4.60
N VAL A 6 1.23 10.33 3.32
CA VAL A 6 1.10 11.68 2.74
C VAL A 6 -0.01 12.52 3.39
N PHE A 7 -0.97 11.87 4.06
CA PHE A 7 -2.08 12.53 4.75
C PHE A 7 -1.81 12.82 6.24
N LEU A 8 -0.65 12.41 6.76
CA LEU A 8 -0.30 12.64 8.16
C LEU A 8 0.07 14.11 8.42
N PRO A 9 -0.20 14.65 9.61
CA PRO A 9 0.27 15.99 9.98
C PRO A 9 1.79 16.13 9.90
N ASN A 10 2.54 15.04 10.18
CA ASN A 10 4.00 14.96 10.11
C ASN A 10 4.48 14.13 8.91
N ALA A 11 3.74 14.16 7.80
CA ALA A 11 4.02 13.39 6.58
C ALA A 11 5.49 13.50 6.15
N ARG A 12 6.04 14.72 6.13
CA ARG A 12 7.42 14.95 5.70
C ARG A 12 8.44 14.20 6.54
N GLU A 13 8.29 14.21 7.86
CA GLU A 13 9.17 13.48 8.78
C GLU A 13 9.14 11.97 8.52
N VAL A 14 7.94 11.40 8.37
CA VAL A 14 7.77 9.96 8.10
C VAL A 14 8.35 9.57 6.74
N LEU A 15 8.10 10.37 5.72
CA LEU A 15 8.65 10.14 4.37
C LEU A 15 10.17 10.26 4.35
N ASP A 16 10.77 11.23 5.04
CA ASP A 16 12.22 11.36 5.14
C ASP A 16 12.87 10.15 5.81
N ARG A 17 12.25 9.59 6.84
CA ARG A 17 12.70 8.35 7.47
C ARG A 17 12.61 7.16 6.52
N LYS A 18 11.51 7.02 5.75
CA LYS A 18 11.37 5.98 4.72
C LYS A 18 12.42 6.13 3.62
N ILE A 19 12.69 7.35 3.18
CA ILE A 19 13.74 7.66 2.20
C ILE A 19 15.11 7.25 2.72
N ALA A 20 15.45 7.59 3.96
CA ALA A 20 16.72 7.21 4.58
C ALA A 20 16.89 5.70 4.66
N LEU A 21 15.86 4.99 5.11
CA LEU A 21 15.85 3.53 5.16
C LEU A 21 16.02 2.92 3.76
N ALA A 22 15.25 3.36 2.76
CA ALA A 22 15.36 2.82 1.41
C ALA A 22 16.78 2.99 0.82
N ARG A 23 17.40 4.14 1.05
CA ARG A 23 18.80 4.39 0.65
C ARG A 23 19.80 3.47 1.34
N SER A 24 19.61 3.18 2.63
CA SER A 24 20.50 2.26 3.36
C SER A 24 20.44 0.81 2.86
N TYR A 25 19.35 0.44 2.17
CA TYR A 25 19.19 -0.86 1.50
C TYR A 25 19.59 -0.83 0.01
N GLY A 26 20.17 0.26 -0.49
CA GLY A 26 20.68 0.38 -1.85
C GLY A 26 19.65 0.81 -2.90
N PHE A 27 18.49 1.30 -2.49
CA PHE A 27 17.48 1.81 -3.42
C PHE A 27 17.59 3.32 -3.62
N THR A 28 17.17 3.78 -4.80
CA THR A 28 16.88 5.19 -5.07
C THR A 28 15.37 5.40 -4.86
N PRO A 29 14.95 5.93 -3.71
CA PRO A 29 13.53 6.07 -3.43
C PRO A 29 12.89 7.16 -4.27
N VAL A 30 11.69 6.88 -4.75
CA VAL A 30 10.77 7.85 -5.38
C VAL A 30 9.55 7.96 -4.47
N SER A 31 9.16 9.17 -4.11
CA SER A 31 8.09 9.43 -3.14
C SER A 31 7.13 10.51 -3.66
N PRO A 32 5.83 10.40 -3.39
CA PRO A 32 4.91 11.52 -3.57
C PRO A 32 5.41 12.74 -2.82
N GLY A 33 5.37 13.92 -3.46
CA GLY A 33 5.88 15.16 -2.88
C GLY A 33 7.34 15.48 -3.23
N ASP A 34 8.06 14.62 -3.94
CA ASP A 34 9.38 14.94 -4.49
C ASP A 34 9.31 16.02 -5.59
N LEU A 35 8.12 16.20 -6.18
CA LEU A 35 7.86 17.23 -7.18
C LEU A 35 6.87 18.26 -6.63
N THR A 36 7.28 19.52 -6.59
CA THR A 36 6.41 20.64 -6.20
C THR A 36 5.71 21.18 -7.45
N ILE A 37 4.37 21.26 -7.38
CA ILE A 37 3.57 21.94 -8.40
C ILE A 37 3.40 23.39 -7.95
N PRO A 38 3.88 24.39 -8.73
CA PRO A 38 3.59 25.78 -8.42
C PRO A 38 2.07 26.02 -8.41
N GLU A 39 1.58 26.75 -7.41
CA GLU A 39 0.19 27.20 -7.42
C GLU A 39 0.03 28.33 -8.39
N THR A 40 -1.02 28.27 -9.23
CA THR A 40 -1.43 29.37 -10.09
C THR A 40 -2.72 29.97 -9.56
N GLU A 41 -2.83 31.30 -9.53
CA GLU A 41 -4.01 32.02 -8.98
C GLU A 41 -5.33 31.68 -9.69
N THR A 42 -5.27 31.14 -10.89
CA THR A 42 -6.43 30.80 -11.73
C THR A 42 -6.77 29.31 -11.76
N GLU A 43 -6.00 28.44 -11.07
CA GLU A 43 -6.19 27.00 -11.07
C GLU A 43 -7.40 26.59 -10.22
N THR A 44 -8.31 25.82 -10.80
CA THR A 44 -9.42 25.21 -10.05
C THR A 44 -8.91 24.04 -9.20
N LYS A 45 -9.63 23.70 -8.11
CA LYS A 45 -9.32 22.53 -7.26
C LYS A 45 -9.20 21.23 -8.09
N ARG A 46 -10.06 21.11 -9.12
CA ARG A 46 -10.04 19.93 -10.00
C ARG A 46 -8.77 19.89 -10.86
N GLU A 47 -8.39 21.01 -11.46
CA GLU A 47 -7.15 21.11 -12.26
C GLU A 47 -5.92 20.78 -11.42
N ARG A 48 -5.87 21.34 -10.20
CA ARG A 48 -4.83 21.00 -9.23
C ARG A 48 -4.75 19.50 -8.94
N GLY A 49 -5.91 18.86 -8.67
CA GLY A 49 -5.97 17.42 -8.43
C GLY A 49 -5.49 16.58 -9.63
N LEU A 50 -5.85 16.97 -10.85
CA LEU A 50 -5.40 16.30 -12.07
C LEU A 50 -3.90 16.47 -12.30
N ALA A 51 -3.35 17.65 -12.02
CA ALA A 51 -1.91 17.90 -12.12
C ALA A 51 -1.12 17.03 -11.13
N ILE A 52 -1.58 16.93 -9.88
CA ILE A 52 -0.98 16.03 -8.86
C ILE A 52 -1.03 14.57 -9.34
N SER A 53 -2.17 14.12 -9.85
CA SER A 53 -2.34 12.76 -10.37
C SER A 53 -1.38 12.47 -11.53
N ALA A 54 -1.23 13.37 -12.49
CA ALA A 54 -0.32 13.21 -13.62
C ALA A 54 1.15 13.12 -13.17
N ILE A 55 1.54 13.88 -12.16
CA ILE A 55 2.89 13.79 -11.58
C ILE A 55 3.11 12.44 -10.90
N ASN A 56 2.15 11.98 -10.07
CA ASN A 56 2.27 10.67 -9.43
C ASN A 56 2.37 9.54 -10.46
N GLU A 57 1.63 9.63 -11.56
CA GLU A 57 1.74 8.66 -12.65
C GLU A 57 3.12 8.70 -13.32
N SER A 58 3.68 9.88 -13.53
CA SER A 58 5.06 10.04 -14.05
C SER A 58 6.10 9.44 -13.10
N LEU A 59 5.93 9.59 -11.78
CA LEU A 59 6.80 8.97 -10.78
C LEU A 59 6.68 7.44 -10.82
N MET A 60 5.46 6.90 -10.95
CA MET A 60 5.27 5.46 -11.13
C MET A 60 5.92 4.95 -12.43
N MET A 61 5.84 5.71 -13.53
CA MET A 61 6.50 5.34 -14.78
C MET A 61 8.02 5.29 -14.66
N SER A 62 8.63 6.10 -13.81
CA SER A 62 10.08 6.12 -13.57
C SER A 62 10.58 5.07 -12.59
N ALA A 63 9.69 4.40 -11.87
CA ALA A 63 10.05 3.44 -10.82
C ALA A 63 10.17 2.00 -11.37
N ASP A 64 11.12 1.23 -10.81
CA ASP A 64 11.39 -0.17 -11.19
C ASP A 64 10.68 -1.18 -10.28
N LEU A 65 10.26 -0.78 -9.10
CA LEU A 65 9.50 -1.59 -8.15
C LEU A 65 8.60 -0.72 -7.27
N ILE A 66 7.65 -1.36 -6.60
CA ILE A 66 6.82 -0.70 -5.60
C ILE A 66 6.92 -1.39 -4.24
N ILE A 67 6.95 -0.59 -3.16
CA ILE A 67 6.63 -1.02 -1.79
C ILE A 67 5.44 -0.19 -1.32
N ALA A 68 4.30 -0.86 -1.09
CA ALA A 68 3.02 -0.25 -0.74
C ALA A 68 2.69 -0.45 0.74
N ASN A 69 2.22 0.60 1.41
CA ASN A 69 1.64 0.50 2.74
C ASN A 69 0.14 0.19 2.63
N LEU A 70 -0.23 -1.04 2.94
CA LEU A 70 -1.61 -1.54 2.94
C LEU A 70 -2.27 -1.47 4.33
N THR A 71 -1.69 -0.76 5.28
CA THR A 71 -2.34 -0.50 6.57
C THR A 71 -3.70 0.15 6.33
N PRO A 72 -4.80 -0.41 6.85
CA PRO A 72 -6.15 0.10 6.63
C PRO A 72 -6.25 1.61 6.89
N PHE A 73 -6.87 2.32 5.95
CA PHE A 73 -6.96 3.78 5.99
C PHE A 73 -8.38 4.25 5.71
N ARG A 74 -8.97 4.96 6.67
CA ARG A 74 -10.36 5.47 6.61
C ARG A 74 -11.42 4.39 6.35
N GLY A 75 -11.11 3.15 6.71
CA GLY A 75 -11.99 1.99 6.52
C GLY A 75 -11.27 0.69 6.84
N VAL A 76 -11.79 -0.42 6.33
CA VAL A 76 -11.26 -1.78 6.56
C VAL A 76 -10.15 -2.18 5.59
N SER A 77 -9.99 -1.44 4.50
CA SER A 77 -9.02 -1.72 3.43
C SER A 77 -7.97 -0.63 3.31
N ALA A 78 -6.95 -0.90 2.52
CA ALA A 78 -5.90 0.06 2.19
C ALA A 78 -6.45 1.33 1.53
N ASP A 79 -5.66 2.39 1.55
CA ASP A 79 -5.96 3.62 0.84
C ASP A 79 -6.13 3.38 -0.67
N VAL A 80 -7.21 3.92 -1.24
CA VAL A 80 -7.58 3.70 -2.64
C VAL A 80 -6.54 4.23 -3.63
N GLY A 81 -5.84 5.32 -3.31
CA GLY A 81 -4.74 5.86 -4.12
C GLY A 81 -3.56 4.91 -4.12
N THR A 82 -3.21 4.38 -2.97
CA THR A 82 -2.16 3.36 -2.81
C THR A 82 -2.48 2.09 -3.59
N VAL A 83 -3.75 1.66 -3.59
CA VAL A 83 -4.20 0.48 -4.36
C VAL A 83 -4.11 0.74 -5.86
N PHE A 84 -4.49 1.96 -6.32
CA PHE A 84 -4.32 2.34 -7.72
C PHE A 84 -2.84 2.28 -8.14
N GLU A 85 -1.94 2.86 -7.36
CA GLU A 85 -0.49 2.86 -7.61
C GLU A 85 0.08 1.44 -7.65
N LEU A 86 -0.33 0.58 -6.72
CA LEU A 86 0.04 -0.83 -6.70
C LEU A 86 -0.45 -1.55 -7.96
N GLY A 87 -1.71 -1.37 -8.34
CA GLY A 87 -2.30 -1.96 -9.55
C GLY A 87 -1.59 -1.51 -10.82
N PHE A 88 -1.26 -0.21 -10.91
CA PHE A 88 -0.52 0.37 -12.01
C PHE A 88 0.88 -0.28 -12.16
N MET A 89 1.64 -0.37 -11.07
CA MET A 89 2.96 -0.99 -11.08
C MET A 89 2.88 -2.50 -11.38
N CYS A 90 1.85 -3.15 -10.88
CA CYS A 90 1.54 -4.54 -11.22
C CYS A 90 1.27 -4.72 -12.72
N ALA A 91 0.49 -3.85 -13.34
CA ALA A 91 0.21 -3.90 -14.79
C ALA A 91 1.47 -3.69 -15.64
N ARG A 92 2.43 -2.89 -15.15
CA ARG A 92 3.76 -2.72 -15.76
C ARG A 92 4.67 -3.94 -15.62
N GLY A 93 4.26 -4.97 -14.86
CA GLY A 93 5.09 -6.15 -14.59
C GLY A 93 6.21 -5.91 -13.57
N CYS A 94 6.19 -4.79 -12.84
CA CYS A 94 7.21 -4.46 -11.86
C CYS A 94 7.11 -5.35 -10.61
N PRO A 95 8.24 -5.69 -9.95
CA PRO A 95 8.21 -6.32 -8.63
C PRO A 95 7.39 -5.48 -7.64
N ALA A 96 6.49 -6.15 -6.90
CA ALA A 96 5.57 -5.50 -5.99
C ALA A 96 5.69 -6.12 -4.60
N PHE A 97 5.97 -5.29 -3.60
CA PHE A 97 6.03 -5.65 -2.19
C PHE A 97 5.06 -4.77 -1.42
N ALA A 98 4.59 -5.25 -0.29
CA ALA A 98 3.72 -4.46 0.57
C ALA A 98 3.89 -4.81 2.05
N PHE A 99 3.38 -3.94 2.89
CA PHE A 99 3.28 -4.19 4.33
C PHE A 99 1.97 -3.64 4.90
N SER A 100 1.55 -4.22 6.02
CA SER A 100 0.47 -3.69 6.84
C SER A 100 0.88 -3.74 8.31
N ASN A 101 0.63 -2.64 9.02
CA ASN A 101 0.79 -2.56 10.47
C ASN A 101 -0.46 -3.05 11.24
N ARG A 102 -1.34 -3.78 10.55
CA ARG A 102 -2.44 -4.56 11.11
C ARG A 102 -2.24 -6.02 10.76
N SER A 103 -2.35 -6.89 11.76
CA SER A 103 -2.18 -8.33 11.58
C SER A 103 -3.46 -9.05 11.20
N GLU A 104 -4.61 -8.43 11.49
CA GLU A 104 -5.93 -8.97 11.16
C GLU A 104 -6.11 -9.01 9.64
N ASN A 105 -6.61 -10.14 9.12
CA ASN A 105 -6.91 -10.29 7.70
C ASN A 105 -8.15 -9.48 7.27
N HIS A 106 -8.42 -9.42 5.98
CA HIS A 106 -9.53 -8.63 5.44
C HIS A 106 -10.89 -9.07 6.01
N PHE A 107 -11.14 -10.38 6.06
CA PHE A 107 -12.39 -10.93 6.60
C PHE A 107 -12.60 -10.56 8.07
N GLU A 108 -11.55 -10.68 8.89
CA GLU A 108 -11.61 -10.30 10.31
C GLU A 108 -11.96 -8.82 10.46
N ARG A 109 -11.34 -7.94 9.71
CA ARG A 109 -11.61 -6.49 9.78
C ARG A 109 -13.04 -6.12 9.34
N VAL A 110 -13.54 -6.77 8.28
CA VAL A 110 -14.94 -6.56 7.84
C VAL A 110 -15.92 -7.14 8.86
N SER A 111 -15.61 -8.30 9.46
CA SER A 111 -16.41 -8.87 10.54
C SER A 111 -16.49 -7.93 11.73
N ASP A 112 -15.36 -7.35 12.15
CA ASP A 112 -15.31 -6.38 13.24
C ASP A 112 -16.14 -5.12 12.93
N LEU A 113 -16.10 -4.63 11.67
CA LEU A 113 -16.93 -3.50 11.22
C LEU A 113 -18.43 -3.78 11.39
N TYR A 114 -18.84 -5.02 11.16
CA TYR A 114 -20.24 -5.46 11.35
C TYR A 114 -20.53 -5.97 12.77
N GLY A 115 -19.64 -5.74 13.73
CA GLY A 115 -19.82 -6.18 15.13
C GLY A 115 -19.90 -7.70 15.30
N GLY A 116 -19.33 -8.47 14.36
CA GLY A 116 -19.37 -9.92 14.34
C GLY A 116 -20.68 -10.50 13.77
N GLU A 117 -21.59 -9.68 13.28
CA GLU A 117 -22.87 -10.13 12.69
C GLU A 117 -22.67 -10.72 11.28
N ILE A 118 -21.88 -11.80 11.20
CA ILE A 118 -21.61 -12.53 9.98
C ILE A 118 -22.31 -13.88 10.02
N ARG A 119 -22.95 -14.27 8.93
CA ARG A 119 -23.58 -15.59 8.77
C ARG A 119 -22.99 -16.33 7.57
N LEU A 120 -22.85 -17.63 7.70
CA LEU A 120 -22.62 -18.52 6.57
C LEU A 120 -23.98 -18.87 5.95
N ASP A 121 -24.16 -18.52 4.67
CA ASP A 121 -25.41 -18.78 3.95
C ASP A 121 -25.40 -20.19 3.33
N THR A 122 -26.57 -20.64 2.89
CA THR A 122 -26.79 -21.99 2.29
C THR A 122 -25.99 -22.19 0.99
N ASP A 123 -25.59 -21.12 0.33
CA ASP A 123 -24.73 -21.15 -0.87
C ASP A 123 -23.21 -21.25 -0.53
N GLY A 124 -22.87 -21.38 0.77
CA GLY A 124 -21.49 -21.48 1.26
C GLY A 124 -20.75 -20.15 1.35
N ARG A 125 -21.43 -19.01 1.21
CA ARG A 125 -20.84 -17.68 1.31
C ARG A 125 -21.10 -17.03 2.66
N TYR A 126 -20.10 -16.36 3.19
CA TYR A 126 -20.29 -15.46 4.33
C TYR A 126 -21.02 -14.20 3.88
N ARG A 127 -21.97 -13.72 4.69
CA ARG A 127 -22.72 -12.48 4.43
C ARG A 127 -22.78 -11.61 5.67
N GLY A 128 -22.65 -10.33 5.46
CA GLY A 128 -22.88 -9.31 6.48
C GLY A 128 -24.37 -9.01 6.70
N PRO A 129 -24.69 -8.11 7.63
CA PRO A 129 -26.05 -7.69 7.91
C PRO A 129 -26.71 -6.97 6.72
N ASP A 130 -25.92 -6.42 5.80
CA ASP A 130 -26.35 -5.81 4.54
C ASP A 130 -26.71 -6.84 3.45
N GLY A 131 -26.49 -8.13 3.71
CA GLY A 131 -26.73 -9.23 2.76
C GLY A 131 -25.65 -9.41 1.71
N LEU A 132 -24.61 -8.59 1.70
CA LEU A 132 -23.49 -8.72 0.75
C LEU A 132 -22.54 -9.84 1.17
N SER A 133 -21.94 -10.51 0.19
CA SER A 133 -20.96 -11.56 0.48
C SER A 133 -19.61 -10.98 0.86
N LEU A 134 -18.93 -11.66 1.80
CA LEU A 134 -17.60 -11.33 2.26
C LEU A 134 -16.59 -12.34 1.71
N GLU A 135 -15.44 -11.84 1.28
CA GLU A 135 -14.28 -12.66 0.95
C GLU A 135 -13.66 -13.22 2.23
N ASN A 136 -13.40 -14.52 2.25
CA ASN A 136 -12.72 -15.21 3.36
C ASN A 136 -11.65 -16.13 2.80
N PHE A 137 -10.50 -15.54 2.44
CA PHE A 137 -9.37 -16.21 1.80
C PHE A 137 -8.09 -16.10 2.64
N ASP A 138 -8.19 -15.68 3.91
CA ASP A 138 -7.04 -15.41 4.80
C ASP A 138 -6.03 -14.40 4.21
N MET A 139 -6.52 -13.50 3.34
CA MET A 139 -5.70 -12.49 2.68
C MET A 139 -5.60 -11.21 3.50
N THR A 140 -4.51 -10.49 3.32
CA THR A 140 -4.24 -9.22 4.01
C THR A 140 -5.26 -8.14 3.65
N ASP A 141 -5.67 -8.08 2.38
CA ASP A 141 -6.72 -7.18 1.90
C ASP A 141 -7.55 -7.89 0.82
N ASN A 142 -8.22 -7.17 -0.06
CA ASN A 142 -8.98 -7.75 -1.17
C ASN A 142 -8.09 -8.69 -2.00
N LEU A 143 -8.66 -9.80 -2.47
CA LEU A 143 -7.94 -10.85 -3.21
C LEU A 143 -7.14 -10.34 -4.41
N MET A 144 -7.57 -9.25 -5.05
CA MET A 144 -6.84 -8.67 -6.19
C MET A 144 -5.54 -7.99 -5.78
N ILE A 145 -5.45 -7.50 -4.54
CA ILE A 145 -4.24 -6.86 -3.98
C ILE A 145 -3.21 -7.93 -3.67
N ASP A 146 -3.58 -8.89 -2.84
CA ASP A 146 -2.70 -10.01 -2.46
C ASP A 146 -2.27 -10.82 -3.67
N GLY A 147 -3.21 -11.16 -4.55
CA GLY A 147 -2.95 -11.90 -5.79
C GLY A 147 -2.04 -11.14 -6.75
N GLY A 148 -2.24 -9.84 -6.90
CA GLY A 148 -1.40 -8.97 -7.73
C GLY A 148 0.06 -8.98 -7.29
N ILE A 149 0.32 -8.97 -5.99
CA ILE A 149 1.66 -9.06 -5.40
C ILE A 149 2.24 -10.46 -5.58
N ALA A 150 1.46 -11.49 -5.27
CA ALA A 150 1.90 -12.89 -5.32
C ALA A 150 2.33 -13.33 -6.73
N VAL A 151 1.56 -12.97 -7.77
CA VAL A 151 1.88 -13.27 -9.18
C VAL A 151 3.23 -12.67 -9.61
N ARG A 152 3.70 -11.63 -8.93
CA ARG A 152 5.00 -10.99 -9.18
C ARG A 152 6.09 -11.44 -8.22
N ASN A 153 5.88 -12.60 -7.58
CA ASN A 153 6.79 -13.16 -6.57
C ASN A 153 7.09 -12.17 -5.43
N GLY A 154 6.16 -11.24 -5.18
CA GLY A 154 6.24 -10.29 -4.09
C GLY A 154 5.88 -10.91 -2.75
N THR A 155 5.86 -10.09 -1.72
CA THR A 155 5.51 -10.50 -0.35
C THR A 155 4.80 -9.36 0.35
N ILE A 156 3.83 -9.71 1.19
CA ILE A 156 3.19 -8.77 2.11
C ILE A 156 3.69 -9.11 3.52
N ILE A 157 4.22 -8.12 4.22
CA ILE A 157 4.63 -8.23 5.63
C ILE A 157 3.53 -7.65 6.50
N THR A 158 3.03 -8.43 7.45
CA THR A 158 2.05 -7.94 8.42
C THR A 158 2.63 -7.91 9.82
N ARG A 159 2.33 -6.87 10.58
CA ARG A 159 2.70 -6.72 11.98
C ARG A 159 1.55 -6.15 12.79
N LYS A 160 1.45 -6.59 14.05
CA LYS A 160 0.52 -5.96 14.98
C LYS A 160 1.21 -4.78 15.64
N VAL A 161 0.74 -3.58 15.31
CA VAL A 161 1.24 -2.32 15.86
C VAL A 161 0.12 -1.63 16.63
N SER A 162 0.46 -0.91 17.69
CA SER A 162 -0.54 -0.16 18.46
C SER A 162 -1.20 0.95 17.63
N PRO A 163 -2.48 1.30 17.90
CA PRO A 163 -3.24 2.22 17.05
C PRO A 163 -2.56 3.58 16.80
N GLU A 164 -1.88 4.13 17.81
CA GLU A 164 -1.21 5.42 17.71
C GLU A 164 0.07 5.40 16.86
N ARG A 165 0.56 4.20 16.54
CA ARG A 165 1.79 4.01 15.75
C ARG A 165 1.55 3.41 14.36
N LEU A 166 0.30 3.13 13.98
CA LEU A 166 -0.05 2.42 12.74
C LEU A 166 0.67 2.97 11.49
N PHE A 167 0.80 4.29 11.37
CA PHE A 167 1.46 4.93 10.23
C PHE A 167 2.85 5.48 10.54
N LEU A 168 3.35 5.28 11.78
CA LEU A 168 4.63 5.78 12.25
C LEU A 168 5.68 4.68 12.43
N ASP A 169 5.23 3.43 12.59
CA ASP A 169 6.10 2.27 12.72
C ASP A 169 6.59 1.81 11.35
N LEU A 170 7.89 1.81 11.16
CA LEU A 170 8.53 1.46 9.89
C LEU A 170 9.16 0.06 9.89
N THR A 171 8.95 -0.74 10.94
CA THR A 171 9.57 -2.06 11.06
C THR A 171 9.16 -2.99 9.92
N ALA A 172 7.86 -3.07 9.60
CA ALA A 172 7.37 -3.87 8.47
C ALA A 172 7.85 -3.34 7.11
N PHE A 173 7.95 -2.01 6.97
CA PHE A 173 8.53 -1.39 5.78
C PHE A 173 10.00 -1.77 5.60
N GLU A 174 10.79 -1.74 6.67
CA GLU A 174 12.21 -2.13 6.65
C GLU A 174 12.39 -3.60 6.29
N GLU A 175 11.53 -4.49 6.79
CA GLU A 175 11.52 -5.90 6.36
C GLU A 175 11.21 -6.06 4.87
N CYS A 176 10.26 -5.30 4.34
CA CYS A 176 10.00 -5.25 2.90
C CYS A 176 11.22 -4.81 2.10
N LEU A 177 11.94 -3.80 2.56
CA LEU A 177 13.19 -3.33 1.92
C LEU A 177 14.24 -4.44 1.89
N ASN A 178 14.43 -5.15 3.01
CA ASN A 178 15.37 -6.25 3.08
C ASN A 178 15.03 -7.36 2.09
N LEU A 179 13.75 -7.78 2.04
CA LEU A 179 13.30 -8.80 1.10
C LEU A 179 13.41 -8.35 -0.36
N ALA A 180 13.04 -7.11 -0.66
CA ALA A 180 13.17 -6.54 -1.99
C ALA A 180 14.65 -6.49 -2.43
N ALA A 181 15.55 -6.05 -1.56
CA ALA A 181 16.98 -6.04 -1.84
C ALA A 181 17.53 -7.44 -2.13
N GLN A 182 17.11 -8.44 -1.37
CA GLN A 182 17.52 -9.82 -1.60
C GLN A 182 17.01 -10.40 -2.94
N LYS A 183 15.79 -10.04 -3.34
CA LYS A 183 15.16 -10.58 -4.55
C LYS A 183 15.56 -9.82 -5.81
N VAL A 184 15.72 -8.51 -5.73
CA VAL A 184 15.92 -7.65 -6.91
C VAL A 184 17.41 -7.33 -7.11
N LEU A 185 18.13 -6.89 -6.08
CA LEU A 185 19.51 -6.45 -6.24
C LEU A 185 20.49 -7.63 -6.43
N LYS A 186 20.23 -8.80 -5.84
CA LYS A 186 21.09 -9.97 -6.04
C LYS A 186 20.97 -10.60 -7.44
N THR A 187 19.83 -10.42 -8.10
CA THR A 187 19.63 -10.94 -9.47
C THR A 187 20.46 -10.14 -10.50
N THR A 188 20.80 -8.89 -10.21
CA THR A 188 21.56 -8.02 -11.12
C THR A 188 23.08 -8.27 -11.07
N VAL A 189 23.60 -8.95 -10.05
CA VAL A 189 25.05 -9.24 -9.89
C VAL A 189 25.44 -10.61 -10.48
N GLY A 190 24.48 -11.41 -10.92
CA GLY A 190 24.68 -12.76 -11.46
C GLY A 190 24.37 -12.90 -12.97
N ALA A 191 24.11 -11.80 -13.65
CA ALA A 191 23.88 -11.73 -15.10
C ALA A 191 25.00 -10.88 -15.72
#